data_992788ead42c938e713fcb2d2dc782f9
#
_entry.id   992788ead42c938e713fcb2d2dc782f9
#
_cell.length_a   1.000
_cell.length_b   1.000
_cell.length_c   1.000
_cell.angle_alpha   90.00
_cell.angle_beta   90.00
_cell.angle_gamma   90.00
#
_symmetry.space_group_name_H-M   'P 1'
#
loop_
_entity.id
_entity.type
_entity.pdbx_description
1 polymer ?
#
loop_
_entity_poly.entity_id
_entity_poly.type
_entity_poly.pdbx_seq_one_letter_code
_entity_poly.pdbx_strand_id
1 'polypeptide(L)'
;MSTGSIPATTRSYDHMNMDQLRQAEETAGKAYERSPKDRSVGMNYANVLMMTGKNTQALAVMQQIAIANPSDREVLAAYGKAQAASGQLEQALSTIQRAQTPDRPDWRLYSAEGAVLDQLGRSNEARTKYRQALDLKPNDPSVLSNLGMSYVLSSDPRTAETYLQSAIAQPGADSRVRQNLALVVGLQGRFTEAERIAVQELSPQQAQANLGYLRAMLSQQNSWQQLAKKDNKPAG
;
A
#
# COMPACT_ATOMS: atom_id res chain seq x y z
N MET A 1 1.23 -11.38 -33.87
CA MET A 1 0.43 -10.50 -32.99
C MET A 1 1.18 -10.40 -31.67
N SER A 2 1.85 -9.27 -31.45
CA SER A 2 2.74 -9.07 -30.31
C SER A 2 1.90 -8.72 -29.08
N THR A 3 1.87 -9.60 -28.09
CA THR A 3 1.33 -9.29 -26.76
C THR A 3 2.34 -8.36 -26.09
N GLY A 4 2.04 -7.06 -26.11
CA GLY A 4 2.88 -6.06 -25.48
C GLY A 4 3.00 -6.31 -23.97
N SER A 5 4.15 -6.86 -23.57
CA SER A 5 4.57 -6.88 -22.17
C SER A 5 4.72 -5.43 -21.71
N ILE A 6 4.00 -5.08 -20.64
CA ILE A 6 4.18 -3.81 -19.94
C ILE A 6 5.63 -3.77 -19.45
N PRO A 7 6.43 -2.75 -19.79
CA PRO A 7 7.80 -2.66 -19.31
C PRO A 7 7.78 -2.56 -17.79
N ALA A 8 8.55 -3.40 -17.13
CA ALA A 8 8.73 -3.44 -15.68
C ALA A 8 9.59 -2.26 -15.18
N THR A 9 9.14 -1.02 -15.40
CA THR A 9 9.82 0.18 -14.92
C THR A 9 9.61 0.46 -13.43
N THR A 10 8.69 -0.24 -12.78
CA THR A 10 8.38 -0.06 -11.35
C THR A 10 9.33 -0.80 -10.40
N ARG A 11 10.08 -1.79 -10.86
CA ARG A 11 10.95 -2.60 -9.99
C ARG A 11 12.30 -1.96 -9.63
N SER A 12 12.68 -0.87 -10.27
CA SER A 12 14.01 -0.29 -10.11
C SER A 12 14.22 0.47 -8.80
N TYR A 13 13.15 0.91 -8.13
CA TYR A 13 13.25 1.80 -6.97
C TYR A 13 12.99 1.13 -5.61
N ASP A 14 12.33 -0.02 -5.57
CA ASP A 14 11.89 -0.68 -4.34
C ASP A 14 13.02 -1.11 -3.38
N HIS A 15 14.26 -1.20 -3.89
CA HIS A 15 15.44 -1.56 -3.09
C HIS A 15 16.42 -0.39 -2.89
N MET A 16 16.04 0.83 -3.30
CA MET A 16 16.88 2.01 -3.15
C MET A 16 16.84 2.57 -1.74
N ASN A 17 18.00 2.96 -1.22
CA ASN A 17 18.06 3.77 -0.01
C ASN A 17 17.67 5.24 -0.29
N MET A 18 17.52 6.04 0.77
CA MET A 18 17.06 7.43 0.64
C MET A 18 17.96 8.31 -0.22
N ASP A 19 19.27 8.09 -0.21
CA ASP A 19 20.19 8.88 -1.03
C ASP A 19 20.09 8.51 -2.51
N GLN A 20 19.93 7.23 -2.80
CA GLN A 20 19.66 6.74 -4.16
C GLN A 20 18.31 7.25 -4.69
N LEU A 21 17.28 7.28 -3.84
CA LEU A 21 15.96 7.84 -4.21
C LEU A 21 16.06 9.34 -4.50
N ARG A 22 16.83 10.12 -3.73
CA ARG A 22 17.04 11.54 -4.00
C ARG A 22 17.76 11.77 -5.33
N GLN A 23 18.77 10.96 -5.65
CA GLN A 23 19.46 11.03 -6.92
C GLN A 23 18.55 10.62 -8.10
N ALA A 24 17.71 9.61 -7.91
CA ALA A 24 16.71 9.21 -8.89
C ALA A 24 15.67 10.32 -9.11
N GLU A 25 15.24 11.00 -8.05
CA GLU A 25 14.33 12.15 -8.13
C GLU A 25 14.92 13.29 -8.95
N GLU A 26 16.18 13.69 -8.67
CA GLU A 26 16.85 14.74 -9.43
C GLU A 26 16.95 14.38 -10.92
N THR A 27 17.33 13.13 -11.22
CA THR A 27 17.44 12.64 -12.59
C THR A 27 16.09 12.63 -13.30
N ALA A 28 15.05 12.12 -12.65
CA ALA A 28 13.70 12.07 -13.21
C ALA A 28 13.11 13.50 -13.36
N GLY A 29 13.39 14.41 -12.43
CA GLY A 29 12.99 15.81 -12.51
C GLY A 29 13.57 16.52 -13.72
N LYS A 30 14.89 16.39 -13.96
CA LYS A 30 15.56 16.95 -15.16
C LYS A 30 14.99 16.36 -16.46
N ALA A 31 14.61 15.09 -16.48
CA ALA A 31 13.96 14.49 -17.62
C ALA A 31 12.56 15.07 -17.84
N TYR A 32 11.80 15.25 -16.78
CA TYR A 32 10.46 15.84 -16.83
C TYR A 32 10.48 17.31 -17.30
N GLU A 33 11.41 18.10 -16.84
CA GLU A 33 11.60 19.51 -17.31
C GLU A 33 11.82 19.59 -18.82
N ARG A 34 12.53 18.61 -19.41
CA ARG A 34 12.78 18.56 -20.85
C ARG A 34 11.58 18.07 -21.66
N SER A 35 10.73 17.24 -21.06
CA SER A 35 9.62 16.59 -21.74
C SER A 35 8.39 16.49 -20.84
N PRO A 36 7.78 17.62 -20.42
CA PRO A 36 6.74 17.64 -19.37
C PRO A 36 5.39 17.04 -19.81
N LYS A 37 5.22 16.77 -21.11
CA LYS A 37 4.02 16.11 -21.66
C LYS A 37 4.25 14.64 -21.99
N ASP A 38 5.49 14.15 -21.87
CA ASP A 38 5.78 12.75 -22.12
C ASP A 38 5.18 11.90 -20.99
N ARG A 39 4.34 10.96 -21.38
CA ARG A 39 3.61 10.05 -20.49
C ARG A 39 4.55 9.27 -19.57
N SER A 40 5.56 8.64 -20.17
CA SER A 40 6.45 7.74 -19.43
C SER A 40 7.36 8.51 -18.47
N VAL A 41 7.87 9.65 -18.93
CA VAL A 41 8.70 10.55 -18.12
C VAL A 41 7.92 11.10 -16.93
N GLY A 42 6.70 11.60 -17.17
CA GLY A 42 5.85 12.14 -16.10
C GLY A 42 5.44 11.08 -15.09
N MET A 43 5.02 9.90 -15.53
CA MET A 43 4.67 8.79 -14.64
C MET A 43 5.86 8.33 -13.80
N ASN A 44 7.05 8.24 -14.39
CA ASN A 44 8.27 7.88 -13.67
C ASN A 44 8.62 8.91 -12.61
N TYR A 45 8.61 10.20 -12.96
CA TYR A 45 8.91 11.28 -12.02
C TYR A 45 7.92 11.31 -10.86
N ALA A 46 6.60 11.21 -11.13
CA ALA A 46 5.58 11.14 -10.10
C ALA A 46 5.75 9.94 -9.16
N ASN A 47 6.16 8.78 -9.70
CA ASN A 47 6.43 7.61 -8.88
C ASN A 47 7.58 7.85 -7.89
N VAL A 48 8.69 8.43 -8.34
CA VAL A 48 9.84 8.74 -7.47
C VAL A 48 9.46 9.80 -6.43
N LEU A 49 8.69 10.82 -6.81
CA LEU A 49 8.18 11.84 -5.88
C LEU A 49 7.31 11.21 -4.76
N MET A 50 6.46 10.23 -5.08
CA MET A 50 5.68 9.52 -4.07
C MET A 50 6.58 8.72 -3.12
N MET A 51 7.62 8.08 -3.65
CA MET A 51 8.59 7.31 -2.83
C MET A 51 9.43 8.21 -1.91
N THR A 52 9.66 9.46 -2.29
CA THR A 52 10.34 10.47 -1.45
C THR A 52 9.36 11.29 -0.59
N GLY A 53 8.07 10.92 -0.55
CA GLY A 53 7.04 11.56 0.27
C GLY A 53 6.53 12.89 -0.27
N LYS A 54 6.93 13.29 -1.49
CA LYS A 54 6.53 14.56 -2.13
C LYS A 54 5.18 14.41 -2.87
N ASN A 55 4.16 13.97 -2.14
CA ASN A 55 2.87 13.56 -2.69
C ASN A 55 2.14 14.69 -3.45
N THR A 56 2.21 15.94 -2.94
CA THR A 56 1.60 17.09 -3.60
C THR A 56 2.23 17.38 -4.96
N GLN A 57 3.55 17.25 -5.07
CA GLN A 57 4.24 17.44 -6.35
C GLN A 57 3.93 16.30 -7.32
N ALA A 58 3.91 15.04 -6.83
CA ALA A 58 3.50 13.88 -7.62
C ALA A 58 2.08 14.05 -8.19
N LEU A 59 1.16 14.55 -7.37
CA LEU A 59 -0.21 14.84 -7.79
C LEU A 59 -0.25 15.88 -8.91
N ALA A 60 0.49 16.99 -8.79
CA ALA A 60 0.54 18.04 -9.81
C ALA A 60 1.10 17.51 -11.15
N VAL A 61 2.16 16.72 -11.10
CA VAL A 61 2.74 16.05 -12.29
C VAL A 61 1.69 15.13 -12.92
N MET A 62 1.08 14.23 -12.13
CA MET A 62 0.09 13.28 -12.65
C MET A 62 -1.16 13.96 -13.19
N GLN A 63 -1.58 15.09 -12.63
CA GLN A 63 -2.68 15.86 -13.15
C GLN A 63 -2.41 16.37 -14.59
N GLN A 64 -1.21 16.89 -14.84
CA GLN A 64 -0.82 17.33 -16.19
C GLN A 64 -0.79 16.17 -17.18
N ILE A 65 -0.23 15.02 -16.77
CA ILE A 65 -0.17 13.83 -17.61
C ILE A 65 -1.57 13.27 -17.89
N ALA A 66 -2.48 13.27 -16.91
CA ALA A 66 -3.85 12.81 -17.06
C ALA A 66 -4.68 13.72 -17.98
N ILE A 67 -4.46 15.04 -17.96
CA ILE A 67 -5.08 15.98 -18.89
C ILE A 67 -4.65 15.68 -20.34
N ALA A 68 -3.38 15.37 -20.55
CA ALA A 68 -2.85 15.02 -21.89
C ALA A 68 -3.27 13.62 -22.36
N ASN A 69 -3.63 12.72 -21.44
CA ASN A 69 -3.95 11.31 -21.71
C ASN A 69 -5.24 10.85 -20.98
N PRO A 70 -6.40 11.45 -21.28
CA PRO A 70 -7.61 11.34 -20.44
C PRO A 70 -8.26 9.94 -20.44
N SER A 71 -7.93 9.10 -21.43
CA SER A 71 -8.45 7.73 -21.57
C SER A 71 -7.40 6.65 -21.35
N ASP A 72 -6.18 7.05 -21.02
CA ASP A 72 -5.10 6.07 -20.75
C ASP A 72 -5.28 5.47 -19.36
N ARG A 73 -5.55 4.17 -19.30
CA ARG A 73 -5.86 3.44 -18.06
C ARG A 73 -4.69 3.42 -17.07
N GLU A 74 -3.46 3.33 -17.57
CA GLU A 74 -2.27 3.33 -16.70
C GLU A 74 -2.04 4.72 -16.12
N VAL A 75 -2.26 5.76 -16.92
CA VAL A 75 -2.20 7.15 -16.45
C VAL A 75 -3.28 7.42 -15.40
N LEU A 76 -4.52 7.00 -15.65
CA LEU A 76 -5.62 7.16 -14.70
C LEU A 76 -5.36 6.38 -13.40
N ALA A 77 -4.82 5.17 -13.49
CA ALA A 77 -4.42 4.38 -12.32
C ALA A 77 -3.34 5.09 -11.49
N ALA A 78 -2.30 5.61 -12.15
CA ALA A 78 -1.22 6.34 -11.49
C ALA A 78 -1.70 7.68 -10.91
N TYR A 79 -2.61 8.38 -11.61
CA TYR A 79 -3.22 9.61 -11.13
C TYR A 79 -4.08 9.36 -9.88
N GLY A 80 -4.94 8.34 -9.90
CA GLY A 80 -5.71 7.94 -8.73
C GLY A 80 -4.83 7.57 -7.53
N LYS A 81 -3.70 6.89 -7.78
CA LYS A 81 -2.72 6.60 -6.73
C LYS A 81 -2.08 7.86 -6.13
N ALA A 82 -1.74 8.85 -6.97
CA ALA A 82 -1.21 10.14 -6.52
C ALA A 82 -2.25 10.96 -5.75
N GLN A 83 -3.52 10.92 -6.16
CA GLN A 83 -4.63 11.51 -5.43
C GLN A 83 -4.79 10.88 -4.05
N ALA A 84 -4.78 9.55 -3.95
CA ALA A 84 -4.86 8.85 -2.67
C ALA A 84 -3.68 9.20 -1.74
N ALA A 85 -2.45 9.21 -2.27
CA ALA A 85 -1.27 9.59 -1.52
C ALA A 85 -1.29 11.04 -1.00
N SER A 86 -2.07 11.92 -1.65
CA SER A 86 -2.30 13.32 -1.25
C SER A 86 -3.57 13.51 -0.39
N GLY A 87 -4.23 12.43 0.02
CA GLY A 87 -5.44 12.46 0.85
C GLY A 87 -6.74 12.74 0.09
N GLN A 88 -6.73 12.84 -1.24
CA GLN A 88 -7.91 13.06 -2.08
C GLN A 88 -8.62 11.73 -2.38
N LEU A 89 -9.11 11.06 -1.34
CA LEU A 89 -9.54 9.66 -1.40
C LEU A 89 -10.75 9.42 -2.29
N GLU A 90 -11.79 10.27 -2.21
CA GLU A 90 -12.99 10.11 -3.04
C GLU A 90 -12.69 10.36 -4.53
N GLN A 91 -11.85 11.37 -4.83
CA GLN A 91 -11.40 11.63 -6.19
C GLN A 91 -10.55 10.48 -6.72
N ALA A 92 -9.67 9.92 -5.88
CA ALA A 92 -8.85 8.76 -6.21
C ALA A 92 -9.73 7.55 -6.59
N LEU A 93 -10.74 7.26 -5.77
CA LEU A 93 -11.69 6.18 -6.03
C LEU A 93 -12.40 6.36 -7.38
N SER A 94 -12.95 7.55 -7.63
CA SER A 94 -13.62 7.88 -8.90
C SER A 94 -12.67 7.73 -10.09
N THR A 95 -11.43 8.22 -9.96
CA THR A 95 -10.44 8.15 -11.04
C THR A 95 -10.04 6.71 -11.37
N ILE A 96 -9.82 5.87 -10.34
CA ILE A 96 -9.47 4.47 -10.52
C ILE A 96 -10.64 3.69 -11.15
N GLN A 97 -11.87 3.95 -10.72
CA GLN A 97 -13.07 3.34 -11.29
C GLN A 97 -13.25 3.67 -12.77
N ARG A 98 -12.93 4.90 -13.18
CA ARG A 98 -12.93 5.29 -14.60
C ARG A 98 -11.87 4.54 -15.42
N ALA A 99 -10.76 4.15 -14.82
CA ALA A 99 -9.73 3.34 -15.46
C ALA A 99 -10.15 1.88 -15.66
N GLN A 100 -11.08 1.37 -14.84
CA GLN A 100 -11.58 0.01 -14.93
C GLN A 100 -12.66 -0.08 -16.02
N THR A 101 -12.53 -1.04 -16.94
CA THR A 101 -13.52 -1.27 -17.99
C THR A 101 -14.02 -2.70 -17.93
N PRO A 102 -15.33 -2.97 -18.13
CA PRO A 102 -15.92 -4.31 -18.01
C PRO A 102 -15.34 -5.33 -18.99
N ASP A 103 -14.96 -4.87 -20.18
CA ASP A 103 -14.38 -5.69 -21.25
C ASP A 103 -12.91 -6.04 -21.02
N ARG A 104 -12.23 -5.31 -20.14
CA ARG A 104 -10.80 -5.49 -19.85
C ARG A 104 -10.52 -5.29 -18.36
N PRO A 105 -11.03 -6.15 -17.48
CA PRO A 105 -10.83 -6.02 -16.05
C PRO A 105 -9.33 -6.16 -15.69
N ASP A 106 -8.86 -5.31 -14.77
CA ASP A 106 -7.47 -5.32 -14.30
C ASP A 106 -7.43 -5.50 -12.79
N TRP A 107 -6.79 -6.56 -12.35
CA TRP A 107 -6.65 -6.90 -10.94
C TRP A 107 -5.95 -5.80 -10.13
N ARG A 108 -5.02 -5.06 -10.76
CA ARG A 108 -4.29 -3.97 -10.10
C ARG A 108 -5.22 -2.81 -9.76
N LEU A 109 -6.17 -2.51 -10.64
CA LEU A 109 -7.17 -1.48 -10.40
C LEU A 109 -8.13 -1.89 -9.29
N TYR A 110 -8.59 -3.13 -9.26
CA TYR A 110 -9.39 -3.64 -8.14
C TYR A 110 -8.61 -3.59 -6.82
N SER A 111 -7.34 -3.96 -6.81
CA SER A 111 -6.49 -3.85 -5.62
C SER A 111 -6.31 -2.39 -5.18
N ALA A 112 -6.15 -1.46 -6.12
CA ALA A 112 -6.05 -0.03 -5.84
C ALA A 112 -7.37 0.55 -5.30
N GLU A 113 -8.53 0.17 -5.87
CA GLU A 113 -9.84 0.53 -5.33
C GLU A 113 -9.98 0.05 -3.87
N GLY A 114 -9.61 -1.20 -3.60
CA GLY A 114 -9.62 -1.75 -2.26
C GLY A 114 -8.78 -0.92 -1.28
N ALA A 115 -7.57 -0.56 -1.67
CA ALA A 115 -6.68 0.24 -0.82
C ALA A 115 -7.22 1.64 -0.52
N VAL A 116 -7.89 2.27 -1.47
CA VAL A 116 -8.56 3.58 -1.26
C VAL A 116 -9.79 3.42 -0.37
N LEU A 117 -10.59 2.37 -0.58
CA LEU A 117 -11.76 2.08 0.25
C LEU A 117 -11.39 1.81 1.72
N ASP A 118 -10.29 1.10 1.97
CA ASP A 118 -9.78 0.91 3.33
C ASP A 118 -9.38 2.23 3.99
N GLN A 119 -8.73 3.13 3.26
CA GLN A 119 -8.40 4.47 3.76
C GLN A 119 -9.66 5.33 4.04
N LEU A 120 -10.75 5.09 3.31
CA LEU A 120 -12.06 5.70 3.55
C LEU A 120 -12.84 5.05 4.72
N GLY A 121 -12.31 4.01 5.36
CA GLY A 121 -12.98 3.25 6.42
C GLY A 121 -14.05 2.27 5.89
N ARG A 122 -14.12 2.05 4.58
CA ARG A 122 -15.11 1.19 3.89
C ARG A 122 -14.57 -0.23 3.70
N SER A 123 -14.04 -0.85 4.77
CA SER A 123 -13.28 -2.11 4.69
C SER A 123 -14.07 -3.30 4.14
N ASN A 124 -15.39 -3.36 4.29
CA ASN A 124 -16.20 -4.43 3.69
C ASN A 124 -16.18 -4.36 2.15
N GLU A 125 -16.28 -3.15 1.60
CA GLU A 125 -16.20 -2.91 0.16
C GLU A 125 -14.76 -3.13 -0.33
N ALA A 126 -13.76 -2.69 0.42
CA ALA A 126 -12.35 -2.95 0.12
C ALA A 126 -12.07 -4.45 -0.04
N ARG A 127 -12.53 -5.27 0.90
CA ARG A 127 -12.36 -6.74 0.83
C ARG A 127 -13.07 -7.37 -0.38
N THR A 128 -14.20 -6.81 -0.80
CA THR A 128 -14.85 -7.24 -2.04
C THR A 128 -13.97 -6.95 -3.26
N LYS A 129 -13.34 -5.76 -3.31
CA LYS A 129 -12.44 -5.40 -4.40
C LYS A 129 -11.17 -6.25 -4.42
N TYR A 130 -10.58 -6.55 -3.26
CA TYR A 130 -9.43 -7.45 -3.20
C TYR A 130 -9.77 -8.87 -3.66
N ARG A 131 -10.96 -9.40 -3.34
CA ARG A 131 -11.39 -10.71 -3.85
C ARG A 131 -11.56 -10.67 -5.37
N GLN A 132 -12.17 -9.64 -5.94
CA GLN A 132 -12.23 -9.45 -7.39
C GLN A 132 -10.84 -9.39 -8.04
N ALA A 133 -9.87 -8.77 -7.36
CA ALA A 133 -8.48 -8.79 -7.83
C ALA A 133 -7.89 -10.20 -7.80
N LEU A 134 -8.16 -11.00 -6.75
CA LEU A 134 -7.69 -12.38 -6.63
C LEU A 134 -8.41 -13.34 -7.59
N ASP A 135 -9.64 -13.06 -8.00
CA ASP A 135 -10.35 -13.81 -9.04
C ASP A 135 -9.63 -13.70 -10.39
N LEU A 136 -9.04 -12.52 -10.68
CA LEU A 136 -8.27 -12.29 -11.91
C LEU A 136 -6.80 -12.72 -11.79
N LYS A 137 -6.21 -12.58 -10.63
CA LYS A 137 -4.82 -12.93 -10.32
C LYS A 137 -4.75 -13.75 -9.04
N PRO A 138 -5.05 -15.04 -9.09
CA PRO A 138 -5.03 -15.89 -7.91
C PRO A 138 -3.66 -15.86 -7.24
N ASN A 139 -3.68 -15.84 -5.92
CA ASN A 139 -2.49 -15.91 -5.07
C ASN A 139 -1.46 -14.79 -5.27
N ASP A 140 -1.85 -13.64 -5.82
CA ASP A 140 -0.93 -12.50 -5.87
C ASP A 140 -0.56 -12.05 -4.43
N PRO A 141 0.73 -12.07 -4.04
CA PRO A 141 1.12 -11.82 -2.66
C PRO A 141 0.83 -10.40 -2.19
N SER A 142 0.83 -9.41 -3.08
CA SER A 142 0.52 -8.02 -2.71
C SER A 142 -0.96 -7.84 -2.44
N VAL A 143 -1.84 -8.49 -3.21
CA VAL A 143 -3.29 -8.44 -2.99
C VAL A 143 -3.68 -9.22 -1.74
N LEU A 144 -3.10 -10.41 -1.53
CA LEU A 144 -3.30 -11.18 -0.29
C LEU A 144 -2.87 -10.39 0.94
N SER A 145 -1.73 -9.69 0.85
CA SER A 145 -1.24 -8.84 1.94
C SER A 145 -2.18 -7.67 2.22
N ASN A 146 -2.66 -6.97 1.18
CA ASN A 146 -3.62 -5.88 1.33
C ASN A 146 -4.94 -6.37 1.95
N LEU A 147 -5.45 -7.52 1.51
CA LEU A 147 -6.64 -8.14 2.08
C LEU A 147 -6.43 -8.50 3.56
N GLY A 148 -5.26 -9.05 3.91
CA GLY A 148 -4.90 -9.31 5.30
C GLY A 148 -4.89 -8.02 6.13
N MET A 149 -4.26 -6.97 5.65
CA MET A 149 -4.22 -5.68 6.35
C MET A 149 -5.60 -5.03 6.49
N SER A 150 -6.50 -5.23 5.54
CA SER A 150 -7.90 -4.80 5.65
C SER A 150 -8.63 -5.46 6.83
N TYR A 151 -8.29 -6.70 7.18
CA TYR A 151 -8.81 -7.35 8.39
C TYR A 151 -8.22 -6.78 9.68
N VAL A 152 -6.97 -6.30 9.66
CA VAL A 152 -6.39 -5.57 10.80
C VAL A 152 -7.19 -4.31 11.11
N LEU A 153 -7.58 -3.54 10.08
CA LEU A 153 -8.41 -2.34 10.24
C LEU A 153 -9.77 -2.64 10.87
N SER A 154 -10.26 -3.87 10.73
CA SER A 154 -11.50 -4.35 11.35
C SER A 154 -11.28 -5.11 12.67
N SER A 155 -10.10 -4.98 13.27
CA SER A 155 -9.74 -5.62 14.55
C SER A 155 -9.80 -7.16 14.52
N ASP A 156 -9.55 -7.77 13.35
CA ASP A 156 -9.45 -9.23 13.18
C ASP A 156 -8.03 -9.66 12.76
N PRO A 157 -7.05 -9.61 13.70
CA PRO A 157 -5.68 -9.96 13.39
C PRO A 157 -5.47 -11.46 13.11
N ARG A 158 -6.39 -12.34 13.53
CA ARG A 158 -6.28 -13.77 13.24
C ARG A 158 -6.53 -14.07 11.76
N THR A 159 -7.61 -13.53 11.22
CA THR A 159 -7.89 -13.64 9.78
C THR A 159 -6.81 -12.94 8.96
N ALA A 160 -6.32 -11.78 9.41
CA ALA A 160 -5.21 -11.07 8.78
C ALA A 160 -3.95 -11.94 8.68
N GLU A 161 -3.58 -12.64 9.75
CA GLU A 161 -2.43 -13.55 9.77
C GLU A 161 -2.56 -14.66 8.73
N THR A 162 -3.74 -15.27 8.60
CA THR A 162 -4.00 -16.34 7.62
C THR A 162 -3.71 -15.87 6.19
N TYR A 163 -4.19 -14.68 5.81
CA TYR A 163 -3.93 -14.11 4.49
C TYR A 163 -2.46 -13.75 4.29
N LEU A 164 -1.79 -13.20 5.31
CA LEU A 164 -0.38 -12.85 5.24
C LEU A 164 0.54 -14.07 5.18
N GLN A 165 0.21 -15.14 5.89
CA GLN A 165 0.90 -16.43 5.75
C GLN A 165 0.74 -17.01 4.35
N SER A 166 -0.47 -16.92 3.78
CA SER A 166 -0.70 -17.30 2.39
C SER A 166 0.11 -16.43 1.43
N ALA A 167 0.23 -15.13 1.70
CA ALA A 167 0.99 -14.19 0.87
C ALA A 167 2.50 -14.49 0.87
N ILE A 168 3.12 -14.75 2.04
CA ILE A 168 4.56 -15.05 2.12
C ILE A 168 4.93 -16.39 1.49
N ALA A 169 3.99 -17.31 1.38
CA ALA A 169 4.19 -18.59 0.73
C ALA A 169 4.24 -18.48 -0.81
N GLN A 170 3.86 -17.31 -1.38
CA GLN A 170 3.84 -17.13 -2.83
C GLN A 170 5.18 -16.66 -3.37
N PRO A 171 5.57 -17.12 -4.59
CA PRO A 171 6.68 -16.54 -5.29
C PRO A 171 6.49 -15.03 -5.52
N GLY A 172 7.51 -14.22 -5.21
CA GLY A 172 7.45 -12.77 -5.37
C GLY A 172 6.89 -12.01 -4.16
N ALA A 173 6.66 -12.69 -3.02
CA ALA A 173 6.42 -12.01 -1.75
C ALA A 173 7.64 -11.12 -1.40
N ASP A 174 7.38 -9.84 -1.20
CA ASP A 174 8.40 -8.84 -0.90
C ASP A 174 8.61 -8.65 0.63
N SER A 175 9.57 -7.82 0.98
CA SER A 175 9.89 -7.45 2.37
C SER A 175 8.67 -6.86 3.11
N ARG A 176 7.83 -6.10 2.42
CA ARG A 176 6.63 -5.48 3.00
C ARG A 176 5.62 -6.53 3.49
N VAL A 177 5.42 -7.62 2.73
CA VAL A 177 4.53 -8.72 3.13
C VAL A 177 5.00 -9.35 4.44
N ARG A 178 6.32 -9.59 4.57
CA ARG A 178 6.91 -10.15 5.80
C ARG A 178 6.82 -9.18 6.99
N GLN A 179 7.05 -7.89 6.74
CA GLN A 179 6.89 -6.86 7.77
C GLN A 179 5.43 -6.75 8.25
N ASN A 180 4.46 -6.83 7.35
CA ASN A 180 3.04 -6.86 7.69
C ASN A 180 2.70 -8.10 8.54
N LEU A 181 3.25 -9.27 8.22
CA LEU A 181 3.06 -10.46 9.03
C LEU A 181 3.67 -10.29 10.44
N ALA A 182 4.90 -9.76 10.53
CA ALA A 182 5.53 -9.49 11.83
C ALA A 182 4.67 -8.53 12.67
N LEU A 183 4.14 -7.47 12.06
CA LEU A 183 3.22 -6.54 12.72
C LEU A 183 1.97 -7.26 13.26
N VAL A 184 1.32 -8.07 12.43
CA VAL A 184 0.07 -8.74 12.79
C VAL A 184 0.28 -9.80 13.90
N VAL A 185 1.38 -10.53 13.87
CA VAL A 185 1.77 -11.46 14.93
C VAL A 185 2.07 -10.70 16.23
N GLY A 186 2.74 -9.55 16.14
CA GLY A 186 3.00 -8.67 17.29
C GLY A 186 1.73 -8.06 17.88
N LEU A 187 0.75 -7.66 17.05
CA LEU A 187 -0.56 -7.17 17.51
C LEU A 187 -1.33 -8.22 18.34
N GLN A 188 -1.05 -9.49 18.14
CA GLN A 188 -1.60 -10.60 18.93
C GLN A 188 -0.79 -10.89 20.22
N GLY A 189 0.22 -10.09 20.54
CA GLY A 189 1.08 -10.26 21.72
C GLY A 189 2.19 -11.29 21.55
N ARG A 190 2.36 -11.90 20.39
CA ARG A 190 3.37 -12.93 20.08
C ARG A 190 4.70 -12.28 19.67
N PHE A 191 5.28 -11.47 20.57
CA PHE A 191 6.42 -10.58 20.26
C PHE A 191 7.70 -11.35 19.86
N THR A 192 8.00 -12.47 20.50
CA THR A 192 9.20 -13.28 20.16
C THR A 192 9.10 -13.83 18.74
N GLU A 193 7.92 -14.24 18.33
CA GLU A 193 7.69 -14.74 16.98
C GLU A 193 7.72 -13.60 15.95
N ALA A 194 7.10 -12.47 16.28
CA ALA A 194 7.15 -11.26 15.44
C ALA A 194 8.60 -10.78 15.21
N GLU A 195 9.46 -10.84 16.25
CA GLU A 195 10.88 -10.51 16.14
C GLU A 195 11.60 -11.47 15.18
N ARG A 196 11.38 -12.78 15.31
CA ARG A 196 11.96 -13.77 14.42
C ARG A 196 11.59 -13.55 12.94
N ILE A 197 10.37 -13.09 12.67
CA ILE A 197 9.93 -12.75 11.32
C ILE A 197 10.60 -11.45 10.87
N ALA A 198 10.61 -10.43 11.71
CA ALA A 198 11.13 -9.10 11.38
C ALA A 198 12.64 -9.08 11.07
N VAL A 199 13.45 -9.85 11.79
CA VAL A 199 14.91 -9.91 11.59
C VAL A 199 15.33 -10.55 10.27
N GLN A 200 14.41 -11.16 9.53
CA GLN A 200 14.67 -11.65 8.17
C GLN A 200 14.83 -10.51 7.17
N GLU A 201 14.30 -9.33 7.49
CA GLU A 201 14.25 -8.16 6.60
C GLU A 201 14.92 -6.91 7.21
N LEU A 202 14.91 -6.81 8.52
CA LEU A 202 15.42 -5.68 9.29
C LEU A 202 16.66 -6.07 10.08
N SER A 203 17.51 -5.09 10.37
CA SER A 203 18.56 -5.34 11.35
C SER A 203 17.95 -5.68 12.73
N PRO A 204 18.62 -6.46 13.57
CA PRO A 204 18.10 -6.81 14.90
C PRO A 204 17.71 -5.57 15.73
N GLN A 205 18.47 -4.49 15.63
CA GLN A 205 18.18 -3.22 16.29
C GLN A 205 16.86 -2.57 15.80
N GLN A 206 16.63 -2.56 14.49
CA GLN A 206 15.39 -2.03 13.91
C GLN A 206 14.18 -2.90 14.26
N ALA A 207 14.32 -4.22 14.20
CA ALA A 207 13.27 -5.15 14.61
C ALA A 207 12.87 -4.95 16.08
N GLN A 208 13.84 -4.86 16.98
CA GLN A 208 13.61 -4.62 18.41
C GLN A 208 12.96 -3.26 18.67
N ALA A 209 13.41 -2.20 17.99
CA ALA A 209 12.83 -0.85 18.13
C ALA A 209 11.35 -0.84 17.70
N ASN A 210 11.02 -1.43 16.55
CA ASN A 210 9.65 -1.52 16.04
C ASN A 210 8.74 -2.30 16.99
N LEU A 211 9.20 -3.45 17.48
CA LEU A 211 8.42 -4.27 18.40
C LEU A 211 8.33 -3.66 19.80
N GLY A 212 9.36 -2.96 20.26
CA GLY A 212 9.33 -2.20 21.50
C GLY A 212 8.26 -1.11 21.47
N TYR A 213 8.20 -0.36 20.37
CA TYR A 213 7.15 0.64 20.15
C TYR A 213 5.74 0.00 20.13
N LEU A 214 5.55 -1.09 19.39
CA LEU A 214 4.28 -1.80 19.33
C LEU A 214 3.85 -2.33 20.70
N ARG A 215 4.76 -2.90 21.48
CA ARG A 215 4.50 -3.39 22.84
C ARG A 215 4.08 -2.24 23.77
N ALA A 216 4.76 -1.10 23.72
CA ALA A 216 4.42 0.07 24.50
C ALA A 216 3.01 0.60 24.15
N MET A 217 2.68 0.68 22.87
CA MET A 217 1.38 1.12 22.38
C MET A 217 0.25 0.20 22.87
N LEU A 218 0.42 -1.12 22.75
CA LEU A 218 -0.57 -2.10 23.22
C LEU A 218 -0.73 -2.08 24.75
N SER A 219 0.35 -1.90 25.50
CA SER A 219 0.31 -1.73 26.96
C SER A 219 -0.47 -0.49 27.37
N GLN A 220 -0.25 0.63 26.71
CA GLN A 220 -1.00 1.87 26.95
C GLN A 220 -2.49 1.70 26.65
N GLN A 221 -2.83 1.08 25.51
CA GLN A 221 -4.24 0.81 25.16
C GLN A 221 -4.94 -0.07 26.19
N ASN A 222 -4.29 -1.11 26.69
CA ASN A 222 -4.84 -1.98 27.73
C ASN A 222 -5.05 -1.22 29.05
N SER A 223 -4.15 -0.31 29.42
CA SER A 223 -4.29 0.53 30.61
C SER A 223 -5.49 1.46 30.51
N TRP A 224 -5.70 2.10 29.35
CA TRP A 224 -6.88 2.93 29.10
C TRP A 224 -8.19 2.14 29.16
N GLN A 225 -8.23 0.94 28.58
CA GLN A 225 -9.42 0.08 28.67
C GLN A 225 -9.74 -0.35 30.11
N GLN A 226 -8.72 -0.59 30.95
CA GLN A 226 -8.92 -0.92 32.36
C GLN A 226 -9.47 0.28 33.16
N LEU A 227 -8.98 1.50 32.89
CA LEU A 227 -9.49 2.72 33.51
C LEU A 227 -10.95 2.97 33.13
N ALA A 228 -11.27 2.93 31.83
CA ALA A 228 -12.64 3.10 31.33
C ALA A 228 -13.65 2.09 31.95
N LYS A 229 -13.20 0.83 32.21
CA LYS A 229 -14.02 -0.18 32.88
C LYS A 229 -14.22 0.12 34.35
N LYS A 230 -13.28 0.80 35.04
CA LYS A 230 -13.43 1.20 36.44
C LYS A 230 -14.41 2.37 36.59
N ASP A 231 -14.36 3.33 35.65
CA ASP A 231 -15.24 4.51 35.68
C ASP A 231 -16.69 4.16 35.32
N ASN A 232 -16.94 3.08 34.61
CA ASN A 232 -18.26 2.60 34.25
C ASN A 232 -18.90 1.58 35.27
N LYS A 233 -18.23 1.33 36.39
CA LYS A 233 -18.89 0.56 37.48
C LYS A 233 -19.90 1.46 38.21
N PRO A 234 -21.18 1.11 38.24
CA PRO A 234 -22.16 1.85 39.06
C PRO A 234 -21.70 1.83 40.53
N ALA A 235 -21.71 3.00 41.14
CA ALA A 235 -21.52 3.11 42.58
C ALA A 235 -22.66 2.30 43.26
N GLY A 236 -22.27 1.19 43.92
CA GLY A 236 -23.18 0.34 44.68
C GLY A 236 -23.56 0.99 45.98
#